data_ea10186b0c9d11f7bc53dd6fbe54e6ba
#
_entry.id   ea10186b0c9d11f7bc53dd6fbe54e6ba
#
_cell.length_a   1.000
_cell.length_b   1.000
_cell.length_c   1.000
_cell.angle_alpha   90.00
_cell.angle_beta   90.00
_cell.angle_gamma   90.00
#
_symmetry.space_group_name_H-M   'P 1'
#
loop_
_entity.id
_entity.type
_entity.pdbx_description
1 polymer ?
#
loop_
_entity_poly.entity_id
_entity_poly.type
_entity_poly.pdbx_seq_one_letter_code
_entity_poly.pdbx_strand_id
1 'polypeptide(L)'
;MTSDGISPQPPLDQPSNATAEMAIDTPTASPPAQSSASWRKKSNKPLWPAVALAMLVVAGFVGVRAYKTLTTASTAEETEKSAVDQARLPVKVITAERRPVQGWVFDEGSVWPVNRRLLNFQASGDITYIAKVDGVELREGDFVSRGQLLATIDARRQESSIDTAEADIQVSETQLSQSKAGMLQSEASLERAKSDLALAETELRRYENLFAQGAVSESDRDAYINRVDQAAAALKTAQQDVLSAEEGIRSAEASVNASVARLNQSAVDLEDTQLVSPLDGVVAYINIREGEYWSTQYLNTSSPQDLIESAPIVVVDPQSFEVELELQADDADEIRPGQRAFVVLEEEVSAAQAAGTSSQGLLDIAKQRGSGGEVFAVSPSQTPGSRGTEITIRGLEQVRNLKVGGRVYAWIEVASRNDAVVLPLGSLLIRNQQYFAFVINEADGTVQKREVTLGIEGLSGVEILSGIQPGEQVVVEGQNRLVDGTPVEVVNRG
;
A
#
# COMPACT_ATOMS: atom_id res chain seq x y z
N MET A 1 -35.77 -45.16 35.72
CA MET A 1 -34.97 -45.82 36.76
C MET A 1 -33.56 -45.84 36.21
N THR A 2 -32.64 -45.08 36.66
CA THR A 2 -32.21 -44.33 37.79
C THR A 2 -31.29 -43.21 37.30
N SER A 3 -31.51 -42.05 37.81
CA SER A 3 -30.68 -40.85 37.69
C SER A 3 -29.46 -40.94 38.61
N ASP A 4 -28.32 -40.47 38.14
CA ASP A 4 -27.19 -39.99 38.95
C ASP A 4 -26.47 -38.97 38.08
N GLY A 5 -26.41 -37.71 38.33
CA GLY A 5 -25.98 -37.06 39.54
C GLY A 5 -24.63 -36.39 39.21
N ILE A 6 -24.64 -35.26 38.39
CA ILE A 6 -23.46 -34.45 38.15
C ILE A 6 -23.52 -33.23 39.08
N SER A 7 -22.63 -33.22 40.08
CA SER A 7 -22.39 -32.10 40.98
C SER A 7 -21.68 -30.95 40.25
N PRO A 8 -22.02 -29.69 40.57
CA PRO A 8 -21.32 -28.51 40.02
C PRO A 8 -20.02 -28.24 40.78
N GLN A 9 -18.96 -27.98 40.04
CA GLN A 9 -17.71 -27.43 40.58
C GLN A 9 -17.90 -25.95 41.00
N PRO A 10 -17.16 -25.50 42.04
CA PRO A 10 -17.21 -24.09 42.50
C PRO A 10 -16.40 -23.16 41.61
N PRO A 11 -16.71 -21.85 41.61
CA PRO A 11 -16.01 -20.87 40.78
C PRO A 11 -14.62 -20.54 41.37
N LEU A 12 -13.65 -20.42 40.48
CA LEU A 12 -12.28 -19.96 40.77
C LEU A 12 -12.27 -18.48 41.11
N ASP A 13 -11.65 -18.15 42.23
CA ASP A 13 -11.40 -16.82 42.77
C ASP A 13 -10.65 -15.92 41.78
N GLN A 14 -11.16 -14.71 41.63
CA GLN A 14 -10.44 -13.59 41.05
C GLN A 14 -9.44 -13.04 42.05
N PRO A 15 -8.19 -12.69 41.65
CA PRO A 15 -7.30 -11.93 42.52
C PRO A 15 -7.68 -10.45 42.57
N SER A 16 -7.90 -10.01 43.77
CA SER A 16 -8.08 -8.63 44.22
C SER A 16 -6.98 -7.67 43.71
N ASN A 17 -7.41 -6.59 43.07
CA ASN A 17 -6.60 -5.40 42.79
C ASN A 17 -6.19 -4.75 44.12
N ALA A 18 -4.92 -4.90 44.50
CA ALA A 18 -4.26 -4.05 45.47
C ALA A 18 -3.56 -2.89 44.74
N THR A 19 -4.20 -1.73 44.79
CA THR A 19 -3.63 -0.44 44.39
C THR A 19 -2.49 -0.08 45.33
N ALA A 20 -1.25 -0.18 44.89
CA ALA A 20 -0.11 0.43 45.56
C ALA A 20 0.08 1.85 45.01
N GLU A 21 -0.37 2.81 45.76
CA GLU A 21 -0.12 4.24 45.62
C GLU A 21 1.37 4.50 45.93
N MET A 22 2.17 4.74 44.92
CA MET A 22 3.58 5.14 45.07
C MET A 22 3.63 6.65 44.96
N ALA A 23 3.67 7.32 46.15
CA ALA A 23 3.88 8.74 46.31
C ALA A 23 5.27 9.11 45.77
N ILE A 24 5.35 9.92 44.75
CA ILE A 24 6.57 10.56 44.27
C ILE A 24 6.66 11.91 44.98
N ASP A 25 7.58 11.99 45.94
CA ASP A 25 8.02 13.21 46.59
C ASP A 25 8.70 14.15 45.57
N THR A 26 8.07 15.27 45.31
CA THR A 26 8.69 16.40 44.62
C THR A 26 9.28 17.36 45.68
N PRO A 27 10.58 17.70 45.64
CA PRO A 27 11.13 18.71 46.53
C PRO A 27 10.71 20.11 46.06
N THR A 28 9.90 20.76 46.85
CA THR A 28 9.53 22.17 46.75
C THR A 28 10.74 23.03 47.05
N ALA A 29 11.25 23.73 46.04
CA ALA A 29 12.28 24.76 46.25
C ALA A 29 11.63 26.03 46.80
N SER A 30 12.04 26.41 48.01
CA SER A 30 11.70 27.68 48.66
C SER A 30 12.46 28.84 48.02
N PRO A 31 11.85 30.03 47.87
CA PRO A 31 12.53 31.22 47.36
C PRO A 31 13.44 31.85 48.46
N PRO A 32 14.56 32.51 48.07
CA PRO A 32 15.49 33.10 49.02
C PRO A 32 14.93 34.34 49.72
N ALA A 33 15.15 34.39 51.01
CA ALA A 33 14.78 35.47 51.88
C ALA A 33 15.49 36.79 51.52
N GLN A 34 14.71 37.86 51.40
CA GLN A 34 15.20 39.22 51.29
C GLN A 34 15.74 39.68 52.67
N SER A 35 17.04 39.90 52.76
CA SER A 35 17.68 40.55 53.95
C SER A 35 17.42 42.06 53.92
N SER A 36 16.60 42.53 54.81
CA SER A 36 16.46 43.97 55.13
C SER A 36 17.66 44.47 55.94
N ALA A 37 18.55 45.20 55.32
CA ALA A 37 19.62 45.93 56.02
C ALA A 37 19.08 47.31 56.42
N SER A 38 18.95 47.47 57.79
CA SER A 38 18.61 48.74 58.41
C SER A 38 19.84 49.68 58.42
N TRP A 39 19.75 50.83 57.77
CA TRP A 39 20.73 51.89 57.81
C TRP A 39 20.37 52.86 58.91
N ARG A 40 21.22 52.95 59.90
CA ARG A 40 21.19 53.94 60.99
C ARG A 40 21.46 55.35 60.45
N LYS A 41 20.55 56.27 60.77
CA LYS A 41 20.69 57.71 60.58
C LYS A 41 21.80 58.20 61.51
N LYS A 42 22.84 58.86 60.97
CA LYS A 42 23.72 59.77 61.73
C LYS A 42 23.44 61.17 61.30
N SER A 43 23.01 61.98 62.20
CA SER A 43 22.81 63.43 62.09
C SER A 43 24.16 64.17 62.08
N ASN A 44 24.40 65.03 61.11
CA ASN A 44 25.40 66.06 61.23
C ASN A 44 24.82 67.40 60.69
N LYS A 45 25.11 68.41 61.48
CA LYS A 45 24.63 69.79 61.44
C LYS A 45 25.07 70.56 60.19
N PRO A 46 24.35 71.68 59.82
CA PRO A 46 24.56 72.31 58.55
C PRO A 46 25.65 73.37 58.54
N LEU A 47 26.47 73.39 57.53
CA LEU A 47 27.39 74.48 57.18
C LEU A 47 26.89 75.14 55.89
N TRP A 48 25.83 75.98 56.02
CA TRP A 48 25.13 76.57 54.83
C TRP A 48 25.58 77.94 54.36
N PRO A 49 26.36 78.75 54.96
CA PRO A 49 26.62 80.04 54.33
C PRO A 49 27.83 80.18 53.39
N ALA A 50 28.75 79.17 53.37
CA ALA A 50 29.91 79.26 52.46
C ALA A 50 29.68 78.65 51.07
N VAL A 51 28.66 77.87 50.92
CA VAL A 51 28.35 77.18 49.60
C VAL A 51 27.55 78.12 48.67
N ALA A 52 26.78 79.04 49.20
CA ALA A 52 25.94 79.95 48.37
C ALA A 52 26.78 80.97 47.58
N LEU A 53 27.92 81.42 48.01
CA LEU A 53 28.75 82.32 47.25
C LEU A 53 29.56 81.63 46.16
N ALA A 54 29.96 80.37 46.36
CA ALA A 54 30.66 79.58 45.35
C ALA A 54 29.73 79.17 44.18
N MET A 55 28.47 78.96 44.52
CA MET A 55 27.46 78.57 43.45
C MET A 55 27.12 79.75 42.48
N LEU A 56 27.13 80.98 42.94
CA LEU A 56 26.88 82.17 42.07
C LEU A 56 28.02 82.43 41.07
N VAL A 57 29.27 82.19 41.44
CA VAL A 57 30.39 82.29 40.55
C VAL A 57 30.45 81.14 39.52
N VAL A 58 30.09 79.95 39.95
CA VAL A 58 30.00 78.81 39.05
C VAL A 58 28.82 78.94 38.10
N ALA A 59 27.66 79.46 38.54
CA ALA A 59 26.50 79.70 37.71
C ALA A 59 26.74 80.74 36.63
N GLY A 60 27.50 81.82 36.95
CA GLY A 60 27.92 82.79 35.98
C GLY A 60 28.87 82.28 34.90
N PHE A 61 29.80 81.38 35.31
CA PHE A 61 30.74 80.76 34.35
C PHE A 61 30.12 79.72 33.47
N VAL A 62 29.16 78.98 34.02
CA VAL A 62 28.36 77.94 33.30
C VAL A 62 27.38 78.69 32.32
N GLY A 63 26.76 79.78 32.75
CA GLY A 63 25.87 80.55 31.89
C GLY A 63 26.58 81.15 30.66
N VAL A 64 27.82 81.70 30.81
CA VAL A 64 28.59 82.18 29.67
C VAL A 64 29.11 81.06 28.77
N ARG A 65 29.39 79.91 29.30
CA ARG A 65 29.78 78.72 28.51
C ARG A 65 28.58 78.14 27.77
N ALA A 66 27.41 78.05 28.44
CA ALA A 66 26.17 77.57 27.81
C ALA A 66 25.68 78.53 26.71
N TYR A 67 25.85 79.86 26.87
CA TYR A 67 25.49 80.82 25.80
C TYR A 67 26.41 80.67 24.60
N LYS A 68 27.71 80.43 24.78
CA LYS A 68 28.64 80.18 23.66
C LYS A 68 28.42 78.79 23.01
N THR A 69 27.95 77.82 23.73
CA THR A 69 27.62 76.46 23.12
C THR A 69 26.29 76.50 22.40
N LEU A 70 25.31 77.30 22.85
CA LEU A 70 24.02 77.47 22.15
C LEU A 70 24.10 78.23 20.85
N THR A 71 25.03 79.21 20.73
CA THR A 71 25.24 79.96 19.47
C THR A 71 26.12 79.21 18.44
N THR A 72 26.95 78.21 18.91
CA THR A 72 27.69 77.32 18.01
C THR A 72 26.89 76.04 17.63
N ALA A 73 25.87 75.70 18.42
CA ALA A 73 24.98 74.51 18.07
C ALA A 73 23.97 74.85 16.97
N SER A 74 23.55 76.14 16.86
CA SER A 74 22.63 76.53 15.78
C SER A 74 23.28 76.64 14.37
N THR A 75 24.63 76.71 14.29
CA THR A 75 25.33 76.70 12.99
C THR A 75 25.86 75.28 12.66
N ALA A 76 25.90 74.36 13.62
CA ALA A 76 26.29 72.98 13.39
C ALA A 76 25.09 72.16 12.98
N GLU A 77 23.85 72.54 13.37
CA GLU A 77 22.64 71.79 13.03
C GLU A 77 22.18 72.01 11.58
N GLU A 78 22.55 73.10 10.95
CA GLU A 78 22.33 73.34 9.50
C GLU A 78 23.41 72.72 8.62
N THR A 79 24.58 72.34 9.16
CA THR A 79 25.65 71.69 8.40
C THR A 79 25.60 70.18 8.59
N GLU A 80 25.01 69.65 9.70
CA GLU A 80 24.78 68.24 9.88
C GLU A 80 23.51 67.73 9.14
N LYS A 81 22.54 68.60 8.85
CA LYS A 81 21.38 68.25 8.02
C LYS A 81 21.70 68.12 6.53
N SER A 82 22.89 68.66 6.09
CA SER A 82 23.31 68.55 4.70
C SER A 82 24.41 67.50 4.45
N ALA A 83 24.81 66.72 5.48
CA ALA A 83 25.86 65.73 5.38
C ALA A 83 25.46 64.41 6.07
N VAL A 84 24.14 64.08 6.18
CA VAL A 84 23.68 62.70 6.11
C VAL A 84 23.66 62.40 4.62
N ASP A 85 24.83 62.31 4.05
CA ASP A 85 25.08 61.47 2.88
C ASP A 85 24.64 60.08 3.32
N GLN A 86 23.45 59.70 2.86
CA GLN A 86 22.80 58.49 3.28
C GLN A 86 23.77 57.34 2.94
N ALA A 87 24.42 56.79 3.95
CA ALA A 87 25.31 55.66 3.77
C ALA A 87 24.52 54.58 3.01
N ARG A 88 24.79 54.48 1.72
CA ARG A 88 24.13 53.51 0.85
C ARG A 88 24.49 52.10 1.34
N LEU A 89 23.50 51.30 1.63
CA LEU A 89 23.73 49.95 2.10
C LEU A 89 24.14 49.07 0.90
N PRO A 90 25.26 48.34 0.98
CA PRO A 90 25.67 47.43 -0.09
C PRO A 90 24.71 46.26 -0.17
N VAL A 91 24.17 46.00 -1.36
CA VAL A 91 23.24 44.87 -1.63
C VAL A 91 23.67 44.14 -2.89
N LYS A 92 23.40 42.83 -2.92
CA LYS A 92 23.45 42.04 -4.15
C LYS A 92 22.06 41.92 -4.73
N VAL A 93 21.97 41.98 -6.06
CA VAL A 93 20.73 41.93 -6.79
C VAL A 93 20.78 40.87 -7.89
N ILE A 94 19.60 40.36 -8.22
CA ILE A 94 19.38 39.55 -9.41
C ILE A 94 18.25 40.15 -10.23
N THR A 95 18.34 40.02 -11.54
CA THR A 95 17.24 40.42 -12.42
C THR A 95 16.18 39.32 -12.42
N ALA A 96 14.92 39.69 -12.22
CA ALA A 96 13.80 38.79 -12.29
C ALA A 96 13.58 38.36 -13.75
N GLU A 97 13.93 37.11 -14.05
CA GLU A 97 13.82 36.54 -15.39
C GLU A 97 12.74 35.50 -15.47
N ARG A 98 12.16 35.34 -16.67
CA ARG A 98 11.27 34.23 -16.95
C ARG A 98 12.07 32.96 -17.26
N ARG A 99 11.85 31.93 -16.49
CA ARG A 99 12.51 30.62 -16.66
C ARG A 99 11.59 29.49 -16.24
N PRO A 100 11.84 28.24 -16.70
CA PRO A 100 11.06 27.11 -16.25
C PRO A 100 11.28 26.86 -14.74
N VAL A 101 10.20 26.52 -14.06
CA VAL A 101 10.19 26.07 -12.66
C VAL A 101 9.45 24.75 -12.56
N GLN A 102 9.98 23.85 -11.74
CA GLN A 102 9.40 22.54 -11.46
C GLN A 102 9.39 22.33 -9.95
N GLY A 103 8.22 21.97 -9.43
CA GLY A 103 8.04 21.52 -8.06
C GLY A 103 8.30 20.02 -7.96
N TRP A 104 9.03 19.61 -6.96
CA TRP A 104 9.44 18.23 -6.75
C TRP A 104 9.17 17.82 -5.31
N VAL A 105 8.53 16.68 -5.15
CA VAL A 105 8.49 15.94 -3.89
C VAL A 105 9.47 14.79 -4.00
N PHE A 106 10.28 14.56 -2.96
CA PHE A 106 11.22 13.46 -2.94
C PHE A 106 11.18 12.75 -1.59
N ASP A 107 11.29 11.43 -1.62
CA ASP A 107 11.41 10.61 -0.41
C ASP A 107 12.09 9.27 -0.71
N GLU A 108 12.39 8.56 0.35
CA GLU A 108 12.92 7.20 0.31
C GLU A 108 11.79 6.22 0.00
N GLY A 109 12.09 5.21 -0.82
CA GLY A 109 11.17 4.15 -1.17
C GLY A 109 11.85 2.79 -1.23
N SER A 110 11.02 1.76 -1.36
CA SER A 110 11.45 0.37 -1.50
C SER A 110 11.04 -0.19 -2.86
N VAL A 111 11.94 -0.98 -3.45
CA VAL A 111 11.70 -1.64 -4.74
C VAL A 111 10.97 -2.95 -4.52
N TRP A 112 9.84 -3.11 -5.20
CA TRP A 112 9.06 -4.33 -5.20
C TRP A 112 8.84 -4.85 -6.62
N PRO A 113 8.72 -6.16 -6.82
CA PRO A 113 8.32 -6.70 -8.11
C PRO A 113 6.81 -6.51 -8.31
N VAL A 114 6.39 -6.05 -9.49
CA VAL A 114 4.97 -5.90 -9.85
C VAL A 114 4.26 -7.26 -9.79
N ASN A 115 4.93 -8.30 -10.30
CA ASN A 115 4.44 -9.67 -10.25
C ASN A 115 5.26 -10.47 -9.26
N ARG A 116 4.70 -10.70 -8.08
CA ARG A 116 5.24 -11.64 -7.09
C ARG A 116 4.21 -12.73 -6.77
N ARG A 117 4.68 -13.94 -6.55
CA ARG A 117 3.86 -15.06 -6.11
C ARG A 117 4.51 -15.72 -4.92
N LEU A 118 3.79 -15.67 -3.82
CA LEU A 118 4.13 -16.43 -2.63
C LEU A 118 3.52 -17.81 -2.81
N LEU A 119 4.35 -18.81 -2.98
CA LEU A 119 3.93 -20.18 -3.21
C LEU A 119 3.83 -20.89 -1.88
N ASN A 120 2.75 -21.61 -1.70
CA ASN A 120 2.42 -22.29 -0.46
C ASN A 120 1.78 -23.65 -0.75
N PHE A 121 2.18 -24.66 -0.02
CA PHE A 121 1.46 -25.94 -0.04
C PHE A 121 0.09 -25.77 0.62
N GLN A 122 -0.95 -26.35 0.04
CA GLN A 122 -2.28 -26.37 0.64
C GLN A 122 -2.45 -27.54 1.64
N ALA A 123 -1.56 -28.52 1.57
CA ALA A 123 -1.50 -29.65 2.50
C ALA A 123 -0.28 -29.55 3.44
N SER A 124 -0.30 -30.27 4.55
CA SER A 124 0.81 -30.38 5.49
C SER A 124 1.50 -31.72 5.38
N GLY A 125 2.82 -31.75 5.50
CA GLY A 125 3.62 -32.98 5.42
C GLY A 125 5.12 -32.72 5.40
N ASP A 126 5.90 -33.79 5.37
CA ASP A 126 7.35 -33.74 5.25
C ASP A 126 7.74 -33.39 3.80
N ILE A 127 8.67 -32.45 3.61
CA ILE A 127 9.18 -32.08 2.29
C ILE A 127 10.07 -33.20 1.78
N THR A 128 9.67 -33.83 0.69
CA THR A 128 10.35 -34.98 0.12
C THR A 128 11.21 -34.64 -1.09
N TYR A 129 10.95 -33.50 -1.71
CA TYR A 129 11.67 -33.10 -2.92
C TYR A 129 11.71 -31.57 -3.03
N ILE A 130 12.86 -31.04 -3.41
CA ILE A 130 13.06 -29.69 -3.89
C ILE A 130 13.71 -29.77 -5.28
N ALA A 131 13.21 -28.97 -6.22
CA ALA A 131 13.71 -28.94 -7.59
C ALA A 131 15.21 -28.69 -7.66
N LYS A 132 15.85 -29.19 -8.72
CA LYS A 132 17.28 -29.00 -8.96
C LYS A 132 17.47 -28.25 -10.28
N VAL A 133 18.27 -27.19 -10.22
CA VAL A 133 18.74 -26.45 -11.39
C VAL A 133 20.20 -26.79 -11.58
N ASP A 134 20.59 -27.23 -12.77
CA ASP A 134 21.95 -27.68 -13.09
C ASP A 134 22.54 -28.73 -12.12
N GLY A 135 21.67 -29.58 -11.55
CA GLY A 135 22.07 -30.64 -10.63
C GLY A 135 22.28 -30.22 -9.17
N VAL A 136 21.99 -28.96 -8.85
CA VAL A 136 22.05 -28.39 -7.51
C VAL A 136 20.63 -28.03 -7.07
N GLU A 137 20.31 -28.19 -5.78
CA GLU A 137 19.04 -27.75 -5.24
C GLU A 137 18.74 -26.30 -5.59
N LEU A 138 17.46 -26.00 -5.84
CA LEU A 138 16.94 -24.67 -6.18
C LEU A 138 17.42 -23.64 -5.17
N ARG A 139 17.91 -22.49 -5.67
CA ARG A 139 18.46 -21.39 -4.86
C ARG A 139 17.79 -20.08 -5.20
N GLU A 140 17.92 -19.15 -4.30
CA GLU A 140 17.62 -17.74 -4.57
C GLU A 140 18.47 -17.24 -5.75
N GLY A 141 17.78 -16.59 -6.71
CA GLY A 141 18.38 -16.14 -7.96
C GLY A 141 18.21 -17.10 -9.14
N ASP A 142 17.80 -18.36 -8.92
CA ASP A 142 17.57 -19.32 -10.00
C ASP A 142 16.30 -18.97 -10.80
N PHE A 143 16.39 -19.13 -12.11
CA PHE A 143 15.25 -18.93 -13.01
C PHE A 143 14.34 -20.17 -13.01
N VAL A 144 13.03 -19.94 -12.94
CA VAL A 144 12.00 -20.98 -12.99
C VAL A 144 10.96 -20.65 -14.03
N SER A 145 10.44 -21.67 -14.70
CA SER A 145 9.42 -21.53 -15.73
C SER A 145 8.03 -21.80 -15.18
N ARG A 146 7.02 -21.19 -15.79
CA ARG A 146 5.62 -21.47 -15.49
C ARG A 146 5.33 -22.96 -15.65
N GLY A 147 4.66 -23.57 -14.65
CA GLY A 147 4.33 -24.99 -14.61
C GLY A 147 5.47 -25.88 -14.11
N GLN A 148 6.64 -25.31 -13.79
CA GLN A 148 7.74 -26.07 -13.22
C GLN A 148 7.43 -26.47 -11.78
N LEU A 149 7.60 -27.78 -11.47
CA LEU A 149 7.51 -28.31 -10.11
C LEU A 149 8.72 -27.82 -9.33
N LEU A 150 8.50 -27.17 -8.21
CA LEU A 150 9.55 -26.60 -7.36
C LEU A 150 9.81 -27.41 -6.10
N ALA A 151 8.77 -27.93 -5.47
CA ALA A 151 8.90 -28.77 -4.29
C ALA A 151 7.67 -29.69 -4.14
N THR A 152 7.82 -30.78 -3.42
CA THR A 152 6.71 -31.67 -3.03
C THR A 152 6.83 -32.06 -1.56
N ILE A 153 5.67 -32.24 -0.93
CA ILE A 153 5.56 -32.91 0.37
C ILE A 153 5.18 -34.38 0.18
N ASP A 154 5.26 -35.18 1.23
CA ASP A 154 4.91 -36.60 1.21
C ASP A 154 3.45 -36.84 0.74
N ALA A 155 3.32 -37.34 -0.48
CA ALA A 155 2.05 -37.54 -1.17
C ALA A 155 1.49 -38.95 -1.06
N ARG A 156 2.19 -39.91 -0.39
CA ARG A 156 1.81 -41.34 -0.33
C ARG A 156 0.38 -41.57 0.11
N ARG A 157 -0.13 -40.72 0.99
CA ARG A 157 -1.50 -40.82 1.49
C ARG A 157 -2.52 -40.40 0.45
N GLN A 158 -2.22 -39.34 -0.31
CA GLN A 158 -3.04 -38.83 -1.40
C GLN A 158 -3.04 -39.78 -2.60
N GLU A 159 -1.88 -40.36 -2.94
CA GLU A 159 -1.76 -41.41 -3.97
C GLU A 159 -2.61 -42.61 -3.62
N SER A 160 -2.53 -43.11 -2.38
CA SER A 160 -3.39 -44.23 -1.92
C SER A 160 -4.88 -43.87 -1.92
N SER A 161 -5.24 -42.58 -1.71
CA SER A 161 -6.63 -42.11 -1.82
C SER A 161 -7.13 -42.18 -3.25
N ILE A 162 -6.27 -41.83 -4.23
CA ILE A 162 -6.58 -41.96 -5.67
C ILE A 162 -6.81 -43.43 -6.03
N ASP A 163 -5.88 -44.31 -5.66
CA ASP A 163 -6.03 -45.76 -5.92
C ASP A 163 -7.36 -46.31 -5.38
N THR A 164 -7.76 -45.85 -4.18
CA THR A 164 -9.02 -46.22 -3.55
C THR A 164 -10.22 -45.70 -4.32
N ALA A 165 -10.17 -44.42 -4.75
CA ALA A 165 -11.25 -43.82 -5.50
C ALA A 165 -11.40 -44.42 -6.90
N GLU A 166 -10.31 -44.82 -7.56
CA GLU A 166 -10.34 -45.57 -8.82
C GLU A 166 -10.99 -46.95 -8.64
N ALA A 167 -10.67 -47.67 -7.56
CA ALA A 167 -11.32 -48.94 -7.22
C ALA A 167 -12.84 -48.72 -6.98
N ASP A 168 -13.26 -47.66 -6.33
CA ASP A 168 -14.66 -47.32 -6.10
C ASP A 168 -15.41 -47.05 -7.39
N ILE A 169 -14.77 -46.44 -8.38
CA ILE A 169 -15.34 -46.25 -9.74
C ILE A 169 -15.57 -47.62 -10.37
N GLN A 170 -14.59 -48.51 -10.35
CA GLN A 170 -14.70 -49.84 -10.91
C GLN A 170 -15.87 -50.67 -10.30
N VAL A 171 -16.06 -50.54 -8.97
CA VAL A 171 -17.21 -51.14 -8.29
C VAL A 171 -18.53 -50.57 -8.78
N SER A 172 -18.63 -49.23 -8.86
CA SER A 172 -19.82 -48.52 -9.32
C SER A 172 -20.17 -48.82 -10.78
N GLU A 173 -19.17 -48.93 -11.65
CA GLU A 173 -19.35 -49.34 -13.07
C GLU A 173 -19.84 -50.77 -13.20
N THR A 174 -19.34 -51.67 -12.33
CA THR A 174 -19.83 -53.04 -12.27
C THR A 174 -21.30 -53.08 -11.86
N GLN A 175 -21.70 -52.26 -10.88
CA GLN A 175 -23.11 -52.13 -10.45
C GLN A 175 -23.99 -51.56 -11.58
N LEU A 176 -23.50 -50.59 -12.32
CA LEU A 176 -24.21 -50.04 -13.49
C LEU A 176 -24.39 -51.15 -14.56
N SER A 177 -23.37 -51.94 -14.82
CA SER A 177 -23.44 -53.07 -15.78
C SER A 177 -24.47 -54.09 -15.36
N GLN A 178 -24.56 -54.41 -14.03
CA GLN A 178 -25.60 -55.30 -13.49
C GLN A 178 -27.01 -54.72 -13.67
N SER A 179 -27.19 -53.41 -13.42
CA SER A 179 -28.47 -52.75 -13.61
C SER A 179 -28.89 -52.74 -15.09
N LYS A 180 -27.96 -52.53 -16.02
CA LYS A 180 -28.19 -52.65 -17.47
C LYS A 180 -28.58 -54.07 -17.89
N ALA A 181 -27.96 -55.10 -17.32
CA ALA A 181 -28.36 -56.48 -17.55
C ALA A 181 -29.77 -56.78 -17.00
N GLY A 182 -30.14 -56.25 -15.85
CA GLY A 182 -31.49 -56.30 -15.32
C GLY A 182 -32.54 -55.64 -16.21
N MET A 183 -32.19 -54.48 -16.80
CA MET A 183 -33.06 -53.81 -17.79
C MET A 183 -33.35 -54.68 -19.02
N LEU A 184 -32.33 -55.30 -19.59
CA LEU A 184 -32.50 -56.20 -20.74
C LEU A 184 -33.43 -57.39 -20.40
N GLN A 185 -33.37 -57.89 -19.15
CA GLN A 185 -34.28 -58.95 -18.66
C GLN A 185 -35.72 -58.45 -18.58
N SER A 186 -35.94 -57.23 -18.08
CA SER A 186 -37.28 -56.62 -18.02
C SER A 186 -37.85 -56.34 -19.42
N GLU A 187 -37.02 -55.85 -20.35
CA GLU A 187 -37.41 -55.67 -21.77
C GLU A 187 -37.81 -56.99 -22.42
N ALA A 188 -37.06 -58.08 -22.22
CA ALA A 188 -37.43 -59.40 -22.74
C ALA A 188 -38.77 -59.91 -22.17
N SER A 189 -39.03 -59.61 -20.87
CA SER A 189 -40.31 -59.95 -20.22
C SER A 189 -41.46 -59.12 -20.79
N LEU A 190 -41.25 -57.82 -21.10
CA LEU A 190 -42.21 -56.95 -21.75
C LEU A 190 -42.57 -57.46 -23.14
N GLU A 191 -41.60 -57.86 -23.93
CA GLU A 191 -41.84 -58.39 -25.29
C GLU A 191 -42.63 -59.68 -25.27
N ARG A 192 -42.37 -60.58 -24.29
CA ARG A 192 -43.18 -61.76 -24.07
C ARG A 192 -44.64 -61.43 -23.73
N ALA A 193 -44.87 -60.48 -22.80
CA ALA A 193 -46.22 -60.08 -22.38
C ALA A 193 -46.98 -59.41 -23.55
N LYS A 194 -46.31 -58.64 -24.42
CA LYS A 194 -46.89 -58.12 -25.66
C LYS A 194 -47.34 -59.23 -26.59
N SER A 195 -46.52 -60.24 -26.78
CA SER A 195 -46.82 -61.41 -27.66
C SER A 195 -48.00 -62.22 -27.13
N ASP A 196 -48.04 -62.44 -25.78
CA ASP A 196 -49.14 -63.17 -25.13
C ASP A 196 -50.47 -62.41 -25.25
N LEU A 197 -50.48 -61.07 -25.12
CA LEU A 197 -51.67 -60.26 -25.31
C LEU A 197 -52.13 -60.31 -26.80
N ALA A 198 -51.25 -60.19 -27.75
CA ALA A 198 -51.57 -60.28 -29.15
C ALA A 198 -52.19 -61.67 -29.56
N LEU A 199 -51.69 -62.73 -28.92
CA LEU A 199 -52.25 -64.08 -29.08
C LEU A 199 -53.68 -64.14 -28.47
N ALA A 200 -53.86 -63.67 -27.21
CA ALA A 200 -55.14 -63.63 -26.52
C ALA A 200 -56.23 -62.86 -27.28
N GLU A 201 -55.85 -61.66 -27.82
CA GLU A 201 -56.73 -60.84 -28.64
C GLU A 201 -57.13 -61.56 -29.97
N THR A 202 -56.21 -62.30 -30.57
CA THR A 202 -56.46 -63.04 -31.79
C THR A 202 -57.41 -64.23 -31.54
N GLU A 203 -57.24 -64.89 -30.38
CA GLU A 203 -58.15 -65.94 -29.97
C GLU A 203 -59.53 -65.38 -29.65
N LEU A 204 -59.65 -64.28 -28.88
CA LEU A 204 -60.91 -63.63 -28.60
C LEU A 204 -61.68 -63.30 -29.92
N ARG A 205 -61.04 -62.60 -30.82
CA ARG A 205 -61.65 -62.29 -32.14
C ARG A 205 -62.17 -63.54 -32.85
N ARG A 206 -61.51 -64.69 -32.81
CA ARG A 206 -61.95 -65.93 -33.34
C ARG A 206 -63.20 -66.41 -32.60
N TYR A 207 -63.27 -66.44 -31.30
CA TYR A 207 -64.39 -66.88 -30.50
C TYR A 207 -65.61 -65.93 -30.61
N GLU A 208 -65.41 -64.64 -30.73
CA GLU A 208 -66.44 -63.66 -30.99
C GLU A 208 -67.16 -63.96 -32.35
N ASN A 209 -66.37 -64.27 -33.36
CA ASN A 209 -66.93 -64.66 -34.70
C ASN A 209 -67.66 -65.95 -34.60
N LEU A 210 -67.20 -66.98 -33.85
CA LEU A 210 -67.88 -68.25 -33.65
C LEU A 210 -69.19 -68.09 -32.87
N PHE A 211 -69.18 -67.23 -31.85
CA PHE A 211 -70.35 -66.87 -31.03
C PHE A 211 -71.42 -66.20 -31.90
N ALA A 212 -71.05 -65.24 -32.75
CA ALA A 212 -71.93 -64.58 -33.65
C ALA A 212 -72.61 -65.56 -34.70
N GLN A 213 -71.91 -66.73 -34.93
CA GLN A 213 -72.43 -67.80 -35.82
C GLN A 213 -73.22 -68.87 -34.97
N GLY A 214 -73.35 -68.69 -33.62
CA GLY A 214 -74.04 -69.66 -32.77
C GLY A 214 -73.26 -70.96 -32.46
N ALA A 215 -71.91 -71.01 -32.80
CA ALA A 215 -71.08 -72.23 -32.67
C ALA A 215 -70.45 -72.44 -31.32
N VAL A 216 -70.42 -71.47 -30.39
CA VAL A 216 -69.85 -71.54 -29.05
C VAL A 216 -70.82 -70.90 -28.01
N SER A 217 -70.66 -71.24 -26.71
CA SER A 217 -71.46 -70.63 -25.68
C SER A 217 -70.99 -69.22 -25.25
N GLU A 218 -71.86 -68.43 -24.57
CA GLU A 218 -71.50 -67.15 -23.96
C GLU A 218 -70.40 -67.32 -22.91
N SER A 219 -70.42 -68.35 -22.15
CA SER A 219 -69.39 -68.65 -21.14
C SER A 219 -68.04 -68.92 -21.75
N ASP A 220 -67.97 -69.51 -22.96
CA ASP A 220 -66.72 -69.72 -23.67
C ASP A 220 -66.15 -68.37 -24.16
N ARG A 221 -66.98 -67.47 -24.75
CA ARG A 221 -66.57 -66.14 -25.15
C ARG A 221 -66.02 -65.32 -23.95
N ASP A 222 -66.74 -65.35 -22.81
CA ASP A 222 -66.40 -64.63 -21.60
C ASP A 222 -65.07 -65.16 -21.00
N ALA A 223 -64.76 -66.42 -21.15
CA ALA A 223 -63.47 -67.00 -20.77
C ALA A 223 -62.30 -66.37 -21.57
N TYR A 224 -62.50 -66.10 -22.89
CA TYR A 224 -61.48 -65.44 -23.70
C TYR A 224 -61.40 -63.94 -23.46
N ILE A 225 -62.48 -63.24 -23.09
CA ILE A 225 -62.44 -61.87 -22.60
C ILE A 225 -61.56 -61.78 -21.35
N ASN A 226 -61.81 -62.66 -20.36
CA ASN A 226 -61.00 -62.73 -19.15
C ASN A 226 -59.51 -63.03 -19.44
N ARG A 227 -59.19 -63.86 -20.48
CA ARG A 227 -57.79 -64.06 -20.87
C ARG A 227 -57.12 -62.82 -21.42
N VAL A 228 -57.83 -62.00 -22.23
CA VAL A 228 -57.32 -60.71 -22.74
C VAL A 228 -57.07 -59.79 -21.56
N ASP A 229 -58.00 -59.66 -20.60
CA ASP A 229 -57.86 -58.82 -19.42
C ASP A 229 -56.64 -59.24 -18.55
N GLN A 230 -56.45 -60.58 -18.38
CA GLN A 230 -55.28 -61.12 -17.67
C GLN A 230 -53.96 -60.78 -18.41
N ALA A 231 -53.93 -60.98 -19.75
CA ALA A 231 -52.74 -60.67 -20.54
C ALA A 231 -52.45 -59.15 -20.57
N ALA A 232 -53.50 -58.31 -20.63
CA ALA A 232 -53.35 -56.83 -20.56
C ALA A 232 -52.81 -56.39 -19.18
N ALA A 233 -53.25 -57.01 -18.09
CA ALA A 233 -52.72 -56.77 -16.73
C ALA A 233 -51.25 -57.20 -16.64
N ALA A 234 -50.87 -58.36 -17.19
CA ALA A 234 -49.49 -58.81 -17.25
C ALA A 234 -48.58 -57.86 -18.07
N LEU A 235 -49.08 -57.37 -19.23
CA LEU A 235 -48.35 -56.36 -19.99
C LEU A 235 -48.10 -55.10 -19.19
N LYS A 236 -49.13 -54.58 -18.50
CA LYS A 236 -48.99 -53.39 -17.64
C LYS A 236 -47.95 -53.57 -16.55
N THR A 237 -47.92 -54.78 -15.92
CA THR A 237 -46.92 -55.11 -14.92
C THR A 237 -45.51 -55.09 -15.54
N ALA A 238 -45.32 -55.76 -16.69
CA ALA A 238 -44.03 -55.77 -17.40
C ALA A 238 -43.56 -54.37 -17.85
N GLN A 239 -44.50 -53.48 -18.20
CA GLN A 239 -44.17 -52.06 -18.45
C GLN A 239 -43.64 -51.35 -17.18
N GLN A 240 -44.26 -51.57 -16.01
CA GLN A 240 -43.78 -50.98 -14.78
C GLN A 240 -42.43 -51.56 -14.35
N ASP A 241 -42.16 -52.86 -14.62
CA ASP A 241 -40.87 -53.46 -14.34
C ASP A 241 -39.74 -52.83 -15.19
N VAL A 242 -40.02 -52.51 -16.48
CA VAL A 242 -39.07 -51.78 -17.33
C VAL A 242 -38.81 -50.37 -16.78
N LEU A 243 -39.84 -49.60 -16.41
CA LEU A 243 -39.66 -48.28 -15.80
C LEU A 243 -38.85 -48.34 -14.49
N SER A 244 -39.12 -49.35 -13.68
CA SER A 244 -38.35 -49.58 -12.42
C SER A 244 -36.86 -49.91 -12.70
N ALA A 245 -36.59 -50.70 -13.76
CA ALA A 245 -35.21 -51.01 -14.17
C ALA A 245 -34.50 -49.77 -14.76
N GLU A 246 -35.21 -48.90 -15.51
CA GLU A 246 -34.67 -47.61 -15.98
C GLU A 246 -34.25 -46.71 -14.79
N GLU A 247 -35.09 -46.59 -13.77
CA GLU A 247 -34.73 -45.86 -12.53
C GLU A 247 -33.53 -46.47 -11.82
N GLY A 248 -33.43 -47.83 -11.82
CA GLY A 248 -32.28 -48.54 -11.31
C GLY A 248 -30.98 -48.19 -12.03
N ILE A 249 -31.01 -48.10 -13.37
CA ILE A 249 -29.86 -47.62 -14.18
C ILE A 249 -29.51 -46.18 -13.84
N ARG A 250 -30.50 -45.27 -13.76
CA ARG A 250 -30.28 -43.88 -13.43
C ARG A 250 -29.63 -43.68 -12.05
N SER A 251 -30.08 -44.50 -11.08
CA SER A 251 -29.46 -44.54 -9.75
C SER A 251 -28.02 -45.05 -9.77
N ALA A 252 -27.73 -46.10 -10.54
CA ALA A 252 -26.39 -46.63 -10.69
C ALA A 252 -25.44 -45.61 -11.44
N GLU A 253 -25.94 -44.91 -12.47
CA GLU A 253 -25.21 -43.84 -13.13
C GLU A 253 -24.88 -42.68 -12.17
N ALA A 254 -25.82 -42.30 -11.33
CA ALA A 254 -25.57 -41.28 -10.30
C ALA A 254 -24.48 -41.75 -9.30
N SER A 255 -24.42 -43.06 -8.98
CA SER A 255 -23.36 -43.64 -8.15
C SER A 255 -21.99 -43.56 -8.83
N VAL A 256 -21.89 -43.86 -10.13
CA VAL A 256 -20.64 -43.73 -10.91
C VAL A 256 -20.18 -42.26 -10.89
N ASN A 257 -21.09 -41.33 -11.16
CA ASN A 257 -20.76 -39.89 -11.13
C ASN A 257 -20.27 -39.41 -9.76
N ALA A 258 -20.85 -39.95 -8.67
CA ALA A 258 -20.40 -39.63 -7.32
C ALA A 258 -18.99 -40.18 -7.02
N SER A 259 -18.65 -41.40 -7.55
CA SER A 259 -17.30 -41.95 -7.42
C SER A 259 -16.28 -41.20 -8.25
N VAL A 260 -16.62 -40.74 -9.47
CA VAL A 260 -15.79 -39.86 -10.29
C VAL A 260 -15.52 -38.51 -9.59
N ALA A 261 -16.55 -37.96 -8.93
CA ALA A 261 -16.37 -36.70 -8.16
C ALA A 261 -15.40 -36.88 -6.99
N ARG A 262 -15.40 -38.05 -6.34
CA ARG A 262 -14.41 -38.36 -5.28
C ARG A 262 -13.00 -38.52 -5.84
N LEU A 263 -12.83 -39.15 -6.98
CA LEU A 263 -11.53 -39.23 -7.66
C LEU A 263 -11.00 -37.85 -7.96
N ASN A 264 -11.83 -36.98 -8.52
CA ASN A 264 -11.43 -35.58 -8.80
C ASN A 264 -11.00 -34.85 -7.50
N GLN A 265 -11.70 -35.06 -6.39
CA GLN A 265 -11.30 -34.49 -5.12
C GLN A 265 -9.93 -35.03 -4.65
N SER A 266 -9.72 -36.33 -4.74
CA SER A 266 -8.42 -36.95 -4.38
C SER A 266 -7.29 -36.46 -5.29
N ALA A 267 -7.56 -36.17 -6.57
CA ALA A 267 -6.60 -35.59 -7.48
C ALA A 267 -6.21 -34.15 -7.10
N VAL A 268 -7.17 -33.32 -6.69
CA VAL A 268 -6.91 -31.97 -6.15
C VAL A 268 -6.09 -32.07 -4.87
N ASP A 269 -6.43 -32.98 -3.95
CA ASP A 269 -5.69 -33.19 -2.71
C ASP A 269 -4.23 -33.63 -2.99
N LEU A 270 -3.97 -34.32 -4.11
CA LEU A 270 -2.61 -34.62 -4.57
C LEU A 270 -1.92 -33.39 -5.16
N GLU A 271 -2.60 -32.57 -5.97
CA GLU A 271 -2.04 -31.31 -6.47
C GLU A 271 -1.64 -30.38 -5.34
N ASP A 272 -2.40 -30.34 -4.23
CA ASP A 272 -2.15 -29.56 -3.04
C ASP A 272 -0.83 -29.94 -2.32
N THR A 273 -0.28 -31.11 -2.62
CA THR A 273 1.04 -31.56 -2.12
C THR A 273 2.19 -31.04 -2.95
N GLN A 274 1.94 -30.42 -4.09
CA GLN A 274 2.94 -29.96 -5.06
C GLN A 274 3.02 -28.45 -5.10
N LEU A 275 4.23 -27.94 -5.14
CA LEU A 275 4.48 -26.52 -5.29
C LEU A 275 4.98 -26.24 -6.70
N VAL A 276 4.13 -25.61 -7.52
CA VAL A 276 4.38 -25.36 -8.95
C VAL A 276 4.45 -23.85 -9.19
N SER A 277 5.41 -23.39 -10.02
CA SER A 277 5.49 -21.98 -10.38
C SER A 277 4.34 -21.56 -11.30
N PRO A 278 3.53 -20.54 -10.94
CA PRO A 278 2.46 -20.05 -11.80
C PRO A 278 2.92 -19.04 -12.86
N LEU A 279 4.20 -18.64 -12.83
CA LEU A 279 4.78 -17.65 -13.75
C LEU A 279 6.22 -18.02 -14.12
N ASP A 280 6.72 -17.45 -15.20
CA ASP A 280 8.15 -17.42 -15.52
C ASP A 280 8.80 -16.33 -14.68
N GLY A 281 9.85 -16.66 -13.93
CA GLY A 281 10.44 -15.71 -13.01
C GLY A 281 11.70 -16.22 -12.33
N VAL A 282 12.15 -15.48 -11.33
CA VAL A 282 13.31 -15.79 -10.50
C VAL A 282 12.85 -16.08 -9.08
N VAL A 283 13.45 -17.06 -8.46
CA VAL A 283 13.25 -17.38 -7.05
C VAL A 283 13.88 -16.28 -6.20
N ALA A 284 13.03 -15.55 -5.46
CA ALA A 284 13.49 -14.49 -4.57
C ALA A 284 13.84 -15.02 -3.17
N TYR A 285 13.04 -15.97 -2.64
CA TYR A 285 13.24 -16.55 -1.32
C TYR A 285 12.88 -18.03 -1.33
N ILE A 286 13.65 -18.84 -0.58
CA ILE A 286 13.38 -20.24 -0.26
C ILE A 286 13.51 -20.42 1.23
N ASN A 287 12.37 -20.69 1.90
CA ASN A 287 12.29 -20.84 3.35
C ASN A 287 12.01 -22.28 3.78
N ILE A 288 12.31 -23.24 2.92
CA ILE A 288 12.07 -24.67 3.15
C ILE A 288 13.33 -25.48 2.80
N ARG A 289 13.44 -26.67 3.42
CA ARG A 289 14.51 -27.64 3.12
C ARG A 289 13.95 -29.05 3.01
N GLU A 290 14.59 -29.87 2.20
CA GLU A 290 14.25 -31.28 2.09
C GLU A 290 14.40 -31.98 3.46
N GLY A 291 13.37 -32.76 3.86
CA GLY A 291 13.28 -33.42 5.14
C GLY A 291 12.62 -32.59 6.28
N GLU A 292 12.30 -31.34 6.07
CA GLU A 292 11.56 -30.52 7.04
C GLU A 292 10.05 -30.80 6.94
N TYR A 293 9.35 -30.69 8.07
CA TYR A 293 7.90 -30.75 8.11
C TYR A 293 7.29 -29.38 7.82
N TRP A 294 6.43 -29.31 6.85
CA TRP A 294 5.66 -28.11 6.52
C TRP A 294 4.23 -28.16 7.05
N SER A 295 3.74 -27.01 7.54
CA SER A 295 2.33 -26.85 7.89
C SER A 295 1.85 -25.45 7.47
N THR A 296 0.61 -25.37 6.99
CA THR A 296 -0.06 -24.08 6.64
C THR A 296 -0.13 -23.11 7.84
N GLN A 297 -0.03 -23.62 9.08
CA GLN A 297 0.00 -22.81 10.29
C GLN A 297 1.32 -22.03 10.47
N TYR A 298 2.37 -22.36 9.72
CA TYR A 298 3.65 -21.65 9.78
C TYR A 298 3.63 -20.33 9.01
N LEU A 299 2.61 -20.10 8.17
CA LEU A 299 2.44 -18.83 7.47
C LEU A 299 2.09 -17.74 8.48
N ASN A 300 2.97 -16.73 8.55
CA ASN A 300 2.75 -15.55 9.37
C ASN A 300 2.15 -14.43 8.49
N THR A 301 0.91 -14.09 8.74
CA THR A 301 0.17 -13.05 7.99
C THR A 301 0.13 -11.71 8.72
N SER A 302 0.95 -11.51 9.75
CA SER A 302 0.93 -10.31 10.59
C SER A 302 1.39 -9.06 9.81
N SER A 303 2.34 -9.24 8.89
CA SER A 303 2.80 -8.18 7.98
C SER A 303 3.14 -8.78 6.60
N PRO A 304 3.21 -7.94 5.53
CA PRO A 304 3.69 -8.39 4.23
C PRO A 304 5.10 -8.98 4.25
N GLN A 305 5.96 -8.47 5.12
CA GLN A 305 7.31 -8.95 5.34
C GLN A 305 7.31 -10.35 5.96
N ASP A 306 6.56 -10.53 7.05
CA ASP A 306 6.44 -11.82 7.74
C ASP A 306 5.88 -12.91 6.81
N LEU A 307 4.96 -12.50 5.93
CA LEU A 307 4.38 -13.41 4.95
C LEU A 307 5.42 -13.88 3.92
N ILE A 308 6.31 -12.99 3.47
CA ILE A 308 7.41 -13.34 2.56
C ILE A 308 8.40 -14.27 3.26
N GLU A 309 8.77 -13.97 4.51
CA GLU A 309 9.74 -14.76 5.28
C GLU A 309 9.19 -16.13 5.69
N SER A 310 7.89 -16.29 5.80
CA SER A 310 7.23 -17.55 6.16
C SER A 310 6.74 -18.38 4.97
N ALA A 311 6.62 -17.80 3.78
CA ALA A 311 6.21 -18.53 2.58
C ALA A 311 7.29 -19.53 2.13
N PRO A 312 6.96 -20.78 1.75
CA PRO A 312 7.91 -21.78 1.30
C PRO A 312 8.86 -21.30 0.20
N ILE A 313 8.30 -20.78 -0.89
CA ILE A 313 9.07 -20.24 -2.02
C ILE A 313 8.37 -18.96 -2.51
N VAL A 314 9.15 -17.95 -2.79
CA VAL A 314 8.67 -16.71 -3.41
C VAL A 314 9.28 -16.56 -4.79
N VAL A 315 8.44 -16.47 -5.82
CA VAL A 315 8.85 -16.26 -7.21
C VAL A 315 8.44 -14.88 -7.67
N VAL A 316 9.34 -14.16 -8.32
CA VAL A 316 9.17 -12.78 -8.78
C VAL A 316 9.50 -12.66 -10.27
N ASP A 317 8.83 -11.74 -10.94
CA ASP A 317 9.19 -11.32 -12.30
C ASP A 317 10.36 -10.32 -12.24
N PRO A 318 11.54 -10.67 -12.75
CA PRO A 318 12.72 -9.80 -12.69
C PRO A 318 12.70 -8.66 -13.72
N GLN A 319 11.66 -8.54 -14.53
CA GLN A 319 11.58 -7.54 -15.60
C GLN A 319 10.67 -6.37 -15.25
N SER A 320 9.82 -6.53 -14.25
CA SER A 320 8.83 -5.51 -13.87
C SER A 320 8.94 -5.20 -12.38
N PHE A 321 9.37 -3.97 -12.10
CA PHE A 321 9.47 -3.44 -10.75
C PHE A 321 8.55 -2.24 -10.56
N GLU A 322 8.13 -2.05 -9.31
CA GLU A 322 7.46 -0.86 -8.81
C GLU A 322 8.23 -0.34 -7.60
N VAL A 323 8.07 0.94 -7.32
CA VAL A 323 8.63 1.56 -6.13
C VAL A 323 7.49 2.04 -5.27
N GLU A 324 7.49 1.61 -4.04
CA GLU A 324 6.55 2.04 -3.00
C GLU A 324 7.24 3.07 -2.09
N LEU A 325 6.60 4.21 -1.91
CA LEU A 325 7.02 5.31 -1.05
C LEU A 325 5.93 5.58 -0.03
N GLU A 326 6.32 6.05 1.13
CA GLU A 326 5.37 6.47 2.16
C GLU A 326 5.58 7.95 2.48
N LEU A 327 4.71 8.81 1.96
CA LEU A 327 4.79 10.26 2.10
C LEU A 327 3.89 10.80 3.19
N GLN A 328 4.28 11.92 3.79
CA GLN A 328 3.39 12.64 4.69
C GLN A 328 2.17 13.18 3.94
N ALA A 329 1.06 13.36 4.63
CA ALA A 329 -0.22 13.72 4.02
C ALA A 329 -0.13 15.03 3.19
N ASP A 330 0.58 16.04 3.70
CA ASP A 330 0.72 17.34 3.04
C ASP A 330 1.43 17.21 1.69
N ASP A 331 2.49 16.40 1.61
CA ASP A 331 3.24 16.14 0.37
C ASP A 331 2.46 15.23 -0.58
N ALA A 332 1.75 14.25 -0.05
CA ALA A 332 0.92 13.33 -0.82
C ALA A 332 -0.28 14.02 -1.49
N ASP A 333 -0.81 15.09 -0.88
CA ASP A 333 -1.93 15.87 -1.42
C ASP A 333 -1.61 16.56 -2.76
N GLU A 334 -0.34 16.76 -3.08
CA GLU A 334 0.10 17.34 -4.35
C GLU A 334 0.30 16.29 -5.45
N ILE A 335 0.31 14.98 -5.09
CA ILE A 335 0.61 13.90 -6.01
C ILE A 335 -0.66 13.37 -6.67
N ARG A 336 -0.55 13.11 -7.97
CA ARG A 336 -1.61 12.56 -8.80
C ARG A 336 -1.07 11.44 -9.69
N PRO A 337 -1.87 10.41 -9.99
CA PRO A 337 -1.50 9.40 -10.99
C PRO A 337 -1.14 10.03 -12.34
N GLY A 338 -0.12 9.49 -13.00
CA GLY A 338 0.40 9.97 -14.28
C GLY A 338 1.48 11.05 -14.18
N GLN A 339 1.84 11.53 -12.99
CA GLN A 339 2.98 12.41 -12.81
C GLN A 339 4.31 11.66 -13.03
N ARG A 340 5.28 12.35 -13.63
CA ARG A 340 6.61 11.79 -13.87
C ARG A 340 7.39 11.63 -12.57
N ALA A 341 8.11 10.52 -12.48
CA ALA A 341 9.00 10.24 -11.38
C ALA A 341 10.37 9.77 -11.88
N PHE A 342 11.41 10.02 -11.09
CA PHE A 342 12.77 9.52 -11.30
C PHE A 342 13.22 8.78 -10.06
N VAL A 343 13.68 7.56 -10.23
CA VAL A 343 14.10 6.65 -9.14
C VAL A 343 15.58 6.40 -9.24
N VAL A 344 16.30 6.56 -8.14
CA VAL A 344 17.76 6.37 -8.03
C VAL A 344 18.09 5.49 -6.84
N LEU A 345 19.10 4.63 -6.96
CA LEU A 345 19.58 3.82 -5.86
C LEU A 345 20.09 4.68 -4.70
N GLU A 346 19.80 4.27 -3.47
CA GLU A 346 20.28 4.94 -2.25
C GLU A 346 21.81 5.14 -2.26
N GLU A 347 22.57 4.16 -2.74
CA GLU A 347 24.04 4.22 -2.81
C GLU A 347 24.55 5.41 -3.65
N GLU A 348 23.90 5.70 -4.78
CA GLU A 348 24.28 6.81 -5.67
C GLU A 348 23.96 8.17 -5.04
N VAL A 349 22.82 8.28 -4.38
CA VAL A 349 22.40 9.51 -3.68
C VAL A 349 23.31 9.77 -2.49
N SER A 350 23.58 8.76 -1.67
CA SER A 350 24.45 8.85 -0.50
C SER A 350 25.87 9.22 -0.88
N ALA A 351 26.41 8.66 -1.96
CA ALA A 351 27.73 9.02 -2.48
C ALA A 351 27.78 10.48 -2.96
N ALA A 352 26.75 10.96 -3.63
CA ALA A 352 26.66 12.33 -4.11
C ALA A 352 26.51 13.32 -2.94
N GLN A 353 25.71 12.99 -1.94
CA GLN A 353 25.57 13.80 -0.71
C GLN A 353 26.89 13.91 0.06
N ALA A 354 27.64 12.80 0.19
CA ALA A 354 28.96 12.79 0.80
C ALA A 354 29.97 13.66 0.03
N ALA A 355 29.80 13.79 -1.29
CA ALA A 355 30.58 14.70 -2.13
C ALA A 355 30.13 16.17 -2.05
N GLY A 356 29.11 16.50 -1.26
CA GLY A 356 28.59 17.87 -1.11
C GLY A 356 27.72 18.35 -2.28
N THR A 357 27.09 17.43 -3.01
CA THR A 357 26.18 17.77 -4.13
C THR A 357 24.94 18.45 -3.60
N SER A 358 24.52 19.54 -4.25
CA SER A 358 23.29 20.27 -3.89
C SER A 358 22.04 19.47 -4.25
N SER A 359 20.89 19.84 -3.66
CA SER A 359 19.59 19.20 -3.98
C SER A 359 19.27 19.23 -5.49
N GLN A 360 19.61 20.33 -6.18
CA GLN A 360 19.48 20.41 -7.64
C GLN A 360 20.40 19.41 -8.35
N GLY A 361 21.64 19.26 -7.88
CA GLY A 361 22.59 18.28 -8.44
C GLY A 361 22.13 16.84 -8.21
N LEU A 362 21.46 16.53 -7.09
CA LEU A 362 20.87 15.22 -6.85
C LEU A 362 19.74 14.92 -7.84
N LEU A 363 18.87 15.89 -8.11
CA LEU A 363 17.82 15.76 -9.13
C LEU A 363 18.42 15.55 -10.53
N ASP A 364 19.50 16.27 -10.87
CA ASP A 364 20.18 16.10 -12.16
C ASP A 364 20.79 14.68 -12.31
N ILE A 365 21.32 14.12 -11.22
CA ILE A 365 21.75 12.72 -11.17
C ILE A 365 20.55 11.80 -11.40
N ALA A 366 19.42 12.07 -10.72
CA ALA A 366 18.20 11.29 -10.87
C ALA A 366 17.68 11.29 -12.32
N LYS A 367 17.71 12.42 -12.99
CA LYS A 367 17.30 12.55 -14.40
C LYS A 367 18.28 11.88 -15.39
N GLN A 368 19.57 11.84 -15.08
CA GLN A 368 20.61 11.32 -15.98
C GLN A 368 20.89 9.83 -15.80
N ARG A 369 20.85 9.33 -14.58
CA ARG A 369 21.26 7.96 -14.22
C ARG A 369 20.12 7.12 -13.65
N GLY A 370 19.10 7.77 -13.12
CA GLY A 370 17.97 7.10 -12.53
C GLY A 370 17.05 6.44 -13.56
N SER A 371 16.15 5.61 -13.08
CA SER A 371 15.06 5.04 -13.86
C SER A 371 13.91 6.05 -13.93
N GLY A 372 13.52 6.46 -15.14
CA GLY A 372 12.26 7.17 -15.37
C GLY A 372 11.08 6.25 -15.14
N GLY A 373 10.02 6.79 -14.56
CA GLY A 373 8.75 6.11 -14.31
C GLY A 373 7.62 7.11 -14.12
N GLU A 374 6.45 6.63 -13.78
CA GLU A 374 5.28 7.46 -13.49
C GLU A 374 4.54 7.00 -12.24
N VAL A 375 3.88 7.93 -11.57
CA VAL A 375 3.00 7.62 -10.44
C VAL A 375 1.84 6.79 -10.96
N PHE A 376 1.76 5.54 -10.54
CA PHE A 376 0.69 4.61 -10.91
C PHE A 376 -0.52 4.78 -10.01
N ALA A 377 -0.30 4.87 -8.69
CA ALA A 377 -1.37 4.96 -7.71
C ALA A 377 -0.95 5.81 -6.50
N VAL A 378 -1.93 6.48 -5.92
CA VAL A 378 -1.86 7.14 -4.62
C VAL A 378 -2.89 6.45 -3.74
N SER A 379 -2.47 5.89 -2.61
CA SER A 379 -3.38 5.21 -1.70
C SER A 379 -4.43 6.18 -1.16
N PRO A 380 -5.71 5.84 -1.17
CA PRO A 380 -6.75 6.67 -0.56
C PRO A 380 -6.77 6.59 0.97
N SER A 381 -5.95 5.74 1.56
CA SER A 381 -5.86 5.49 2.99
C SER A 381 -4.44 5.68 3.50
N GLN A 382 -4.33 6.16 4.73
CA GLN A 382 -3.03 6.22 5.41
C GLN A 382 -2.64 4.83 5.92
N THR A 383 -1.35 4.54 5.90
CA THR A 383 -0.80 3.29 6.44
C THR A 383 -1.02 3.23 7.96
N PRO A 384 -1.64 2.17 8.48
CA PRO A 384 -1.85 2.03 9.91
C PRO A 384 -0.52 2.08 10.69
N GLY A 385 -0.40 3.05 11.59
CA GLY A 385 0.77 3.21 12.47
C GLY A 385 1.76 4.29 12.05
N SER A 386 1.91 4.61 10.76
CA SER A 386 2.88 5.61 10.26
C SER A 386 2.26 6.97 9.94
N ARG A 387 0.97 7.04 9.63
CA ARG A 387 0.26 8.22 9.11
C ARG A 387 0.71 8.68 7.72
N GLY A 388 1.51 7.90 7.04
CA GLY A 388 1.92 8.16 5.67
C GLY A 388 0.87 7.70 4.66
N THR A 389 0.90 8.30 3.49
CA THR A 389 0.15 7.88 2.30
C THR A 389 1.09 7.12 1.40
N GLU A 390 0.72 5.92 1.00
CA GLU A 390 1.51 5.09 0.10
C GLU A 390 1.34 5.54 -1.35
N ILE A 391 2.47 5.72 -2.03
CA ILE A 391 2.57 6.09 -3.44
C ILE A 391 3.28 4.98 -4.18
N THR A 392 2.69 4.51 -5.26
CA THR A 392 3.29 3.49 -6.13
C THR A 392 3.76 4.12 -7.44
N ILE A 393 5.04 3.93 -7.78
CA ILE A 393 5.63 4.33 -9.06
C ILE A 393 5.85 3.09 -9.90
N ARG A 394 5.42 3.12 -11.17
CA ARG A 394 5.59 2.04 -12.17
C ARG A 394 6.17 2.55 -13.47
N GLY A 395 6.34 1.64 -14.43
CA GLY A 395 6.85 1.98 -15.75
C GLY A 395 8.34 2.32 -15.77
N LEU A 396 9.11 1.74 -14.84
CA LEU A 396 10.55 1.99 -14.71
C LEU A 396 11.31 1.54 -15.96
N GLU A 397 12.00 2.48 -16.64
CA GLU A 397 12.66 2.23 -17.92
C GLU A 397 13.98 1.46 -17.80
N GLN A 398 14.70 1.61 -16.69
CA GLN A 398 16.02 1.00 -16.45
C GLN A 398 16.05 0.21 -15.14
N VAL A 399 15.67 -1.07 -15.22
CA VAL A 399 15.52 -1.93 -14.03
C VAL A 399 16.77 -2.78 -13.70
N ARG A 400 17.84 -2.72 -14.52
CA ARG A 400 18.98 -3.67 -14.45
C ARG A 400 19.70 -3.75 -13.11
N ASN A 401 19.67 -2.67 -12.33
CA ASN A 401 20.39 -2.59 -11.05
C ASN A 401 19.42 -2.62 -9.85
N LEU A 402 18.12 -2.68 -10.10
CA LEU A 402 17.12 -2.74 -9.03
C LEU A 402 17.08 -4.16 -8.47
N LYS A 403 17.03 -4.28 -7.15
CA LYS A 403 16.85 -5.53 -6.43
C LYS A 403 15.60 -5.46 -5.59
N VAL A 404 14.91 -6.58 -5.46
CA VAL A 404 13.74 -6.69 -4.55
C VAL A 404 14.15 -6.31 -3.12
N GLY A 405 13.38 -5.45 -2.48
CA GLY A 405 13.68 -4.92 -1.14
C GLY A 405 14.81 -3.88 -1.11
N GLY A 406 15.37 -3.51 -2.28
CA GLY A 406 16.38 -2.46 -2.37
C GLY A 406 15.79 -1.09 -2.06
N ARG A 407 16.59 -0.24 -1.38
CA ARG A 407 16.21 1.15 -1.07
C ARG A 407 16.57 2.07 -2.23
N VAL A 408 15.66 2.98 -2.50
CA VAL A 408 15.80 3.97 -3.57
C VAL A 408 15.29 5.33 -3.08
N TYR A 409 15.74 6.38 -3.72
CA TYR A 409 15.12 7.69 -3.62
C TYR A 409 14.32 7.97 -4.88
N ALA A 410 13.13 8.52 -4.73
CA ALA A 410 12.30 8.93 -5.84
C ALA A 410 12.01 10.43 -5.80
N TRP A 411 12.06 11.06 -6.96
CA TRP A 411 11.65 12.45 -7.20
C TRP A 411 10.40 12.44 -8.06
N ILE A 412 9.31 13.03 -7.56
CA ILE A 412 8.03 13.12 -8.26
C ILE A 412 7.79 14.56 -8.67
N GLU A 413 7.55 14.82 -9.96
CA GLU A 413 7.21 16.13 -10.48
C GLU A 413 5.77 16.49 -10.17
N VAL A 414 5.55 17.34 -9.17
CA VAL A 414 4.19 17.69 -8.71
C VAL A 414 3.62 18.88 -9.46
N ALA A 415 4.47 19.80 -9.91
CA ALA A 415 4.05 20.98 -10.67
C ALA A 415 5.14 21.40 -11.67
N SER A 416 4.74 21.96 -12.79
CA SER A 416 5.67 22.47 -13.81
C SER A 416 5.09 23.68 -14.53
N ARG A 417 5.92 24.72 -14.73
CA ARG A 417 5.59 25.89 -15.54
C ARG A 417 6.82 26.35 -16.32
N ASN A 418 6.69 26.47 -17.63
CA ASN A 418 7.81 26.76 -18.51
C ASN A 418 8.15 28.27 -18.56
N ASP A 419 7.22 29.17 -18.26
CA ASP A 419 7.34 30.62 -18.37
C ASP A 419 6.89 31.27 -17.05
N ALA A 420 7.72 31.19 -16.02
CA ALA A 420 7.46 31.74 -14.69
C ALA A 420 8.53 32.75 -14.30
N VAL A 421 8.14 33.79 -13.59
CA VAL A 421 9.10 34.73 -12.93
C VAL A 421 9.64 33.97 -11.71
N VAL A 422 10.91 33.62 -11.71
CA VAL A 422 11.53 32.82 -10.66
C VAL A 422 12.61 33.59 -9.93
N LEU A 423 12.52 33.62 -8.61
CA LEU A 423 13.52 34.21 -7.72
C LEU A 423 14.11 33.16 -6.77
N PRO A 424 15.39 33.31 -6.37
CA PRO A 424 15.93 32.49 -5.28
C PRO A 424 15.14 32.71 -4.00
N LEU A 425 14.91 31.61 -3.22
CA LEU A 425 14.19 31.70 -1.95
C LEU A 425 14.83 32.71 -0.99
N GLY A 426 16.16 32.83 -1.01
CA GLY A 426 16.92 33.80 -0.23
C GLY A 426 16.60 35.25 -0.52
N SER A 427 15.93 35.59 -1.64
CA SER A 427 15.49 36.96 -1.94
C SER A 427 14.20 37.40 -1.23
N LEU A 428 13.53 36.45 -0.59
CA LEU A 428 12.24 36.67 0.04
C LEU A 428 12.40 36.90 1.54
N LEU A 429 11.59 37.81 2.07
CA LEU A 429 11.48 38.08 3.50
C LEU A 429 10.10 37.70 3.99
N ILE A 430 10.04 36.85 5.00
CA ILE A 430 8.78 36.42 5.63
C ILE A 430 8.50 37.29 6.86
N ARG A 431 7.35 37.95 6.88
CA ARG A 431 6.85 38.67 8.06
C ARG A 431 5.34 38.47 8.18
N ASN A 432 4.89 38.08 9.38
CA ASN A 432 3.47 37.85 9.68
C ASN A 432 2.77 36.94 8.66
N GLN A 433 3.45 35.83 8.26
CA GLN A 433 2.95 34.87 7.26
C GLN A 433 2.75 35.44 5.85
N GLN A 434 3.32 36.61 5.57
CA GLN A 434 3.34 37.23 4.24
C GLN A 434 4.77 37.28 3.70
N TYR A 435 4.89 37.14 2.39
CA TYR A 435 6.17 37.16 1.70
C TYR A 435 6.38 38.53 1.08
N PHE A 436 7.58 39.06 1.23
CA PHE A 436 7.99 40.35 0.67
C PHE A 436 9.30 40.22 -0.07
N ALA A 437 9.48 41.03 -1.10
CA ALA A 437 10.76 41.22 -1.76
C ALA A 437 11.11 42.72 -1.83
N PHE A 438 12.40 43.01 -1.89
CA PHE A 438 12.88 44.38 -2.11
C PHE A 438 13.29 44.58 -3.58
N VAL A 439 12.60 45.45 -4.27
CA VAL A 439 12.85 45.79 -5.66
C VAL A 439 13.59 47.13 -5.71
N ILE A 440 14.62 47.23 -6.55
CA ILE A 440 15.36 48.49 -6.73
C ILE A 440 14.57 49.44 -7.61
N ASN A 441 14.38 50.67 -7.15
CA ASN A 441 13.96 51.77 -7.98
C ASN A 441 15.20 52.44 -8.63
N GLU A 442 15.42 52.15 -9.90
CA GLU A 442 16.60 52.65 -10.63
C GLU A 442 16.63 54.19 -10.73
N ALA A 443 15.48 54.91 -10.63
CA ALA A 443 15.42 56.36 -10.71
C ALA A 443 16.03 57.05 -9.49
N ASP A 444 15.82 56.48 -8.29
CA ASP A 444 16.19 57.09 -7.01
C ASP A 444 17.32 56.34 -6.28
N GLY A 445 17.68 55.14 -6.74
CA GLY A 445 18.66 54.26 -6.08
C GLY A 445 18.21 53.76 -4.70
N THR A 446 16.88 53.64 -4.50
CA THR A 446 16.27 53.19 -3.26
C THR A 446 15.60 51.84 -3.48
N VAL A 447 15.31 51.13 -2.41
CA VAL A 447 14.53 49.86 -2.46
C VAL A 447 13.08 50.11 -2.11
N GLN A 448 12.19 49.44 -2.87
CA GLN A 448 10.77 49.36 -2.57
C GLN A 448 10.44 47.99 -2.02
N LYS A 449 9.85 47.95 -0.82
CA LYS A 449 9.33 46.72 -0.24
C LYS A 449 7.98 46.38 -0.90
N ARG A 450 7.88 45.23 -1.57
CA ARG A 450 6.65 44.78 -2.23
C ARG A 450 6.21 43.44 -1.63
N GLU A 451 4.92 43.32 -1.42
CA GLU A 451 4.30 42.04 -1.10
C GLU A 451 4.27 41.15 -2.35
N VAL A 452 4.61 39.89 -2.21
CA VAL A 452 4.66 38.93 -3.30
C VAL A 452 3.81 37.72 -2.99
N THR A 453 3.15 37.19 -4.03
CA THR A 453 2.43 35.93 -3.95
C THR A 453 3.28 34.85 -4.60
N LEU A 454 3.49 33.73 -3.86
CA LEU A 454 4.29 32.62 -4.35
C LEU A 454 3.44 31.66 -5.17
N GLY A 455 4.06 30.97 -6.11
CA GLY A 455 3.53 29.87 -6.88
C GLY A 455 4.28 28.59 -6.61
N ILE A 456 4.78 27.94 -7.69
CA ILE A 456 5.51 26.69 -7.60
C ILE A 456 6.83 26.89 -6.86
N GLU A 457 7.06 26.08 -5.82
CA GLU A 457 8.32 26.03 -5.10
C GLU A 457 9.24 24.98 -5.74
N GLY A 458 10.32 25.45 -6.38
CA GLY A 458 11.31 24.59 -7.01
C GLY A 458 12.61 24.53 -6.21
N LEU A 459 13.45 23.54 -6.50
CA LEU A 459 14.74 23.34 -5.81
C LEU A 459 15.73 24.51 -5.95
N SER A 460 15.67 25.28 -7.04
CA SER A 460 16.58 26.39 -7.32
C SER A 460 15.95 27.78 -7.22
N GLY A 461 14.68 27.85 -6.87
CA GLY A 461 13.95 29.12 -6.75
C GLY A 461 12.45 28.92 -6.74
N VAL A 462 11.74 29.99 -6.41
CA VAL A 462 10.30 29.99 -6.22
C VAL A 462 9.65 30.86 -7.30
N GLU A 463 8.52 30.45 -7.81
CA GLU A 463 7.71 31.22 -8.73
C GLU A 463 7.05 32.39 -8.02
N ILE A 464 7.07 33.56 -8.64
CA ILE A 464 6.35 34.75 -8.19
C ILE A 464 5.13 34.98 -9.08
N LEU A 465 3.95 34.80 -8.53
CA LEU A 465 2.68 34.99 -9.25
C LEU A 465 2.29 36.47 -9.37
N SER A 466 2.64 37.28 -8.35
CA SER A 466 2.34 38.71 -8.32
C SER A 466 3.34 39.46 -7.46
N GLY A 467 3.47 40.78 -7.71
CA GLY A 467 4.32 41.71 -6.97
C GLY A 467 5.62 42.06 -7.66
N ILE A 468 6.11 41.26 -8.61
CA ILE A 468 7.35 41.49 -9.34
C ILE A 468 7.13 41.31 -10.84
N GLN A 469 7.72 42.21 -11.65
CA GLN A 469 7.68 42.13 -13.11
C GLN A 469 9.00 41.56 -13.67
N PRO A 470 8.96 40.87 -14.79
CA PRO A 470 10.17 40.48 -15.50
C PRO A 470 11.04 41.68 -15.84
N GLY A 471 12.35 41.59 -15.59
CA GLY A 471 13.30 42.65 -15.80
C GLY A 471 13.60 43.52 -14.57
N GLU A 472 12.81 43.47 -13.52
CA GLU A 472 13.07 44.19 -12.28
C GLU A 472 14.25 43.60 -11.50
N GLN A 473 15.05 44.49 -10.86
CA GLN A 473 16.16 44.10 -10.02
C GLN A 473 15.68 43.84 -8.58
N VAL A 474 15.88 42.63 -8.08
CA VAL A 474 15.47 42.20 -6.76
C VAL A 474 16.68 41.94 -5.89
N VAL A 475 16.65 42.40 -4.65
CA VAL A 475 17.72 42.18 -3.68
C VAL A 475 17.74 40.73 -3.20
N VAL A 476 18.89 40.05 -3.31
CA VAL A 476 19.09 38.66 -2.85
C VAL A 476 19.96 38.58 -1.62
N GLU A 477 20.84 39.55 -1.36
CA GLU A 477 21.62 39.61 -0.14
C GLU A 477 21.59 41.02 0.45
N GLY A 478 21.50 41.13 1.78
CA GLY A 478 21.43 42.39 2.52
C GLY A 478 20.02 42.80 2.94
N GLN A 479 18.97 42.11 2.49
CA GLN A 479 17.54 42.41 2.70
C GLN A 479 17.12 42.54 4.17
N ASN A 480 17.79 41.86 5.11
CA ASN A 480 17.46 41.91 6.55
C ASN A 480 17.71 43.25 7.21
N ARG A 481 18.49 44.16 6.56
CA ARG A 481 18.84 45.51 7.04
C ARG A 481 18.03 46.60 6.34
N LEU A 482 17.20 46.22 5.37
CA LEU A 482 16.46 47.15 4.55
C LEU A 482 15.08 47.45 5.14
N VAL A 483 14.69 48.68 4.99
CA VAL A 483 13.31 49.13 5.16
C VAL A 483 12.88 49.84 3.86
N ASP A 484 11.58 50.01 3.68
CA ASP A 484 11.05 50.67 2.50
C ASP A 484 11.68 52.05 2.32
N GLY A 485 12.14 52.41 1.10
CA GLY A 485 12.80 53.69 0.78
C GLY A 485 14.30 53.76 1.16
N THR A 486 14.93 52.70 1.66
CA THR A 486 16.36 52.72 2.00
C THR A 486 17.21 52.89 0.75
N PRO A 487 18.16 53.87 0.72
CA PRO A 487 19.12 54.04 -0.37
C PRO A 487 20.15 52.89 -0.33
N VAL A 488 20.39 52.31 -1.50
CA VAL A 488 21.29 51.14 -1.62
C VAL A 488 22.34 51.36 -2.70
N GLU A 489 23.46 50.62 -2.56
CA GLU A 489 24.52 50.54 -3.57
C GLU A 489 24.59 49.05 -4.04
N VAL A 490 24.45 48.83 -5.33
CA VAL A 490 24.55 47.50 -5.93
C VAL A 490 26.01 47.13 -6.04
N VAL A 491 26.44 46.16 -5.23
CA VAL A 491 27.85 45.73 -5.17
C VAL A 491 28.15 44.63 -6.19
N ASN A 492 27.16 43.82 -6.54
CA ASN A 492 27.29 42.77 -7.55
C ASN A 492 25.94 42.53 -8.23
N ARG A 493 25.94 42.33 -9.55
CA ARG A 493 24.81 41.82 -10.33
C ARG A 493 25.08 40.35 -10.54
N GLY A 494 24.24 39.47 -9.94
CA GLY A 494 24.31 38.03 -10.12
C GLY A 494 23.89 37.60 -11.51
#